data_63ff405d80983d1b9fa104420a0a0005
#
_entry.id   63ff405d80983d1b9fa104420a0a0005
#
_cell.length_a   1.000
_cell.length_b   1.000
_cell.length_c   1.000
_cell.angle_alpha   90.00
_cell.angle_beta   90.00
_cell.angle_gamma   90.00
#
_symmetry.space_group_name_H-M   'P 1'
#
loop_
_entity.id
_entity.type
_entity.pdbx_description
1 polymer ?
#
loop_
_entity_poly.entity_id
_entity_poly.type
_entity_poly.pdbx_seq_one_letter_code
_entity_poly.pdbx_strand_id
1 'polypeptide(L)'
;MVLVVKSRFLAIVLSLLLILAAIFTAGYISEKESFEYVGTNTVPEVKLPIIMYHQVTDNSKLWSKYAISSAQLESDFKYLKEKGYKAITMAQLIAYCEGKGEIPEKPIIISFDDGYESFVTLVEPLLEKYDMYAVLAIIGSAADLFTKVEDHHLDYSHLSWPQIEALSKNPRVELQNHTYDLHTSDKGRKGCMRKSGESLQHYEAVIKTDIEKQQNLIYEHTGRKPDTMVFPFGAFSDETVEIVKSMGFKAVFTCRERVNYIKRGESSLYSLGRFNRAHGKSAEEFFKCIE
;
A
#
# COMPACT_ATOMS: atom_id res chain seq x y z
N MET A 1 -40.40 -29.04 -74.31
CA MET A 1 -40.90 -28.63 -72.99
C MET A 1 -40.06 -29.21 -71.85
N VAL A 2 -39.53 -30.45 -71.92
CA VAL A 2 -38.75 -31.09 -70.87
C VAL A 2 -37.34 -30.48 -70.59
N LEU A 3 -36.68 -29.94 -71.65
CA LEU A 3 -35.33 -29.32 -71.49
C LEU A 3 -35.35 -27.96 -70.72
N VAL A 4 -36.42 -27.13 -70.95
CA VAL A 4 -36.56 -25.83 -70.29
C VAL A 4 -36.87 -25.97 -68.78
N VAL A 5 -37.59 -26.99 -68.38
CA VAL A 5 -37.91 -27.30 -66.98
C VAL A 5 -36.64 -27.73 -66.21
N LYS A 6 -35.74 -28.57 -66.83
CA LYS A 6 -34.47 -29.01 -66.23
C LYS A 6 -33.51 -27.84 -66.04
N SER A 7 -33.44 -26.89 -67.00
CA SER A 7 -32.54 -25.69 -66.81
C SER A 7 -33.02 -24.74 -65.74
N ARG A 8 -34.32 -24.53 -65.58
CA ARG A 8 -34.86 -23.72 -64.46
C ARG A 8 -34.68 -24.34 -63.10
N PHE A 9 -34.83 -25.68 -63.00
CA PHE A 9 -34.59 -26.40 -61.76
C PHE A 9 -33.11 -26.33 -61.36
N LEU A 10 -32.17 -26.50 -62.29
CA LEU A 10 -30.75 -26.38 -62.07
C LEU A 10 -30.34 -24.94 -61.62
N ALA A 11 -30.94 -23.92 -62.21
CA ALA A 11 -30.72 -22.52 -61.84
C ALA A 11 -31.20 -22.24 -60.42
N ILE A 12 -32.36 -22.76 -60.03
CA ILE A 12 -32.89 -22.60 -58.65
C ILE A 12 -31.97 -23.31 -57.62
N VAL A 13 -31.50 -24.51 -57.91
CA VAL A 13 -30.58 -25.22 -57.02
C VAL A 13 -29.24 -24.50 -56.86
N LEU A 14 -28.68 -23.96 -57.96
CA LEU A 14 -27.45 -23.18 -57.90
C LEU A 14 -27.64 -21.87 -57.11
N SER A 15 -28.79 -21.19 -57.26
CA SER A 15 -29.08 -19.97 -56.46
C SER A 15 -29.22 -20.26 -54.98
N LEU A 16 -29.84 -21.39 -54.60
CA LEU A 16 -29.95 -21.81 -53.20
C LEU A 16 -28.59 -22.17 -52.59
N LEU A 17 -27.70 -22.83 -53.36
CA LEU A 17 -26.34 -23.13 -52.91
C LEU A 17 -25.49 -21.87 -52.75
N LEU A 18 -25.65 -20.85 -53.60
CA LEU A 18 -24.97 -19.56 -53.45
C LEU A 18 -25.47 -18.80 -52.24
N ILE A 19 -26.77 -18.83 -51.96
CA ILE A 19 -27.36 -18.21 -50.76
C ILE A 19 -26.84 -18.91 -49.49
N LEU A 20 -26.81 -20.23 -49.46
CA LEU A 20 -26.26 -21.00 -48.36
C LEU A 20 -24.77 -20.70 -48.11
N ALA A 21 -23.98 -20.63 -49.20
CA ALA A 21 -22.56 -20.26 -49.12
C ALA A 21 -22.38 -18.84 -48.57
N ALA A 22 -23.23 -17.89 -48.98
CA ALA A 22 -23.21 -16.51 -48.47
C ALA A 22 -23.59 -16.43 -46.98
N ILE A 23 -24.57 -17.20 -46.52
CA ILE A 23 -24.94 -17.29 -45.10
C ILE A 23 -23.81 -17.91 -44.28
N PHE A 24 -23.17 -18.96 -44.80
CA PHE A 24 -22.05 -19.63 -44.14
C PHE A 24 -20.81 -18.72 -44.03
N THR A 25 -20.51 -17.95 -45.10
CA THR A 25 -19.40 -17.00 -45.09
C THR A 25 -19.71 -15.80 -44.17
N ALA A 26 -20.94 -15.30 -44.15
CA ALA A 26 -21.37 -14.24 -43.23
C ALA A 26 -21.34 -14.68 -41.76
N GLY A 27 -21.78 -15.91 -41.50
CA GLY A 27 -21.66 -16.52 -40.15
C GLY A 27 -20.23 -16.67 -39.72
N TYR A 28 -19.34 -17.16 -40.59
CA TYR A 28 -17.91 -17.34 -40.31
C TYR A 28 -17.17 -16.02 -40.07
N ILE A 29 -17.52 -14.97 -40.85
CA ILE A 29 -16.95 -13.62 -40.66
C ILE A 29 -17.45 -13.04 -39.33
N SER A 30 -18.75 -13.17 -39.03
CA SER A 30 -19.32 -12.69 -37.75
C SER A 30 -18.72 -13.41 -36.53
N GLU A 31 -18.46 -14.70 -36.65
CA GLU A 31 -17.81 -15.46 -35.58
C GLU A 31 -16.32 -15.05 -35.39
N LYS A 32 -15.63 -14.75 -36.50
CA LYS A 32 -14.24 -14.30 -36.47
C LYS A 32 -14.11 -12.87 -35.92
N GLU A 33 -15.03 -11.96 -36.31
CA GLU A 33 -15.08 -10.59 -35.74
C GLU A 33 -15.44 -10.61 -34.22
N SER A 34 -16.32 -11.51 -33.79
CA SER A 34 -16.61 -11.64 -32.34
C SER A 34 -15.45 -12.25 -31.55
N PHE A 35 -14.56 -13.03 -32.19
CA PHE A 35 -13.36 -13.60 -31.56
C PHE A 35 -12.18 -12.60 -31.53
N GLU A 36 -12.09 -11.66 -32.46
CA GLU A 36 -11.06 -10.61 -32.42
C GLU A 36 -11.40 -9.45 -31.49
N TYR A 37 -12.64 -9.30 -31.03
CA TYR A 37 -13.06 -8.25 -30.08
C TYR A 37 -13.08 -8.70 -28.60
N VAL A 38 -12.46 -9.81 -28.28
CA VAL A 38 -11.95 -10.02 -26.92
C VAL A 38 -10.56 -9.34 -26.86
N GLY A 39 -10.57 -8.06 -27.04
CA GLY A 39 -9.49 -7.22 -26.53
C GLY A 39 -9.37 -7.57 -25.06
N THR A 40 -8.27 -8.17 -24.66
CA THR A 40 -7.89 -8.26 -23.26
C THR A 40 -7.86 -6.84 -22.75
N ASN A 41 -8.98 -6.36 -22.20
CA ASN A 41 -8.99 -5.20 -21.31
C ASN A 41 -8.15 -5.59 -20.09
N THR A 42 -6.84 -5.74 -20.30
CA THR A 42 -5.90 -5.86 -19.20
C THR A 42 -5.97 -4.51 -18.49
N VAL A 43 -6.60 -4.51 -17.33
CA VAL A 43 -6.55 -3.34 -16.45
C VAL A 43 -5.08 -2.96 -16.32
N PRO A 44 -4.69 -1.74 -16.71
CA PRO A 44 -3.29 -1.35 -16.68
C PRO A 44 -2.73 -1.51 -15.27
N GLU A 45 -1.58 -2.13 -15.19
CA GLU A 45 -0.87 -2.32 -13.93
C GLU A 45 -0.13 -1.04 -13.58
N VAL A 46 -0.37 -0.52 -12.37
CA VAL A 46 0.26 0.70 -11.88
C VAL A 46 1.46 0.35 -11.01
N LYS A 47 2.62 0.90 -11.35
CA LYS A 47 3.85 0.80 -10.57
C LYS A 47 3.73 1.67 -9.33
N LEU A 48 3.77 1.06 -8.13
CA LEU A 48 3.62 1.73 -6.84
C LEU A 48 4.83 1.44 -5.94
N PRO A 49 5.85 2.31 -5.94
CA PRO A 49 6.87 2.27 -4.90
C PRO A 49 6.33 2.80 -3.57
N ILE A 50 6.82 2.22 -2.47
CA ILE A 50 6.55 2.68 -1.11
C ILE A 50 7.90 2.88 -0.42
N ILE A 51 8.13 4.07 0.12
CA ILE A 51 9.37 4.42 0.82
C ILE A 51 9.10 4.38 2.32
N MET A 52 10.00 3.72 3.04
CA MET A 52 9.92 3.55 4.48
C MET A 52 11.01 4.38 5.16
N TYR A 53 10.59 5.39 5.89
CA TYR A 53 11.38 6.18 6.80
C TYR A 53 11.06 5.76 8.25
N HIS A 54 11.90 6.16 9.18
CA HIS A 54 11.66 6.04 10.61
C HIS A 54 11.93 7.39 11.27
N GLN A 55 13.05 7.53 11.94
CA GLN A 55 13.42 8.78 12.60
C GLN A 55 14.01 9.79 11.63
N VAL A 56 13.61 11.06 11.79
CA VAL A 56 14.30 12.22 11.19
C VAL A 56 14.92 13.02 12.32
N THR A 57 16.23 13.25 12.26
CA THR A 57 16.97 13.99 13.29
C THR A 57 18.16 14.71 12.70
N ASP A 58 18.45 15.93 13.16
CA ASP A 58 19.62 16.69 12.74
C ASP A 58 20.85 16.43 13.63
N ASN A 59 20.73 15.52 14.60
CA ASN A 59 21.85 14.98 15.35
C ASN A 59 22.61 13.93 14.53
N SER A 60 23.72 14.32 13.92
CA SER A 60 24.52 13.46 13.03
C SER A 60 25.06 12.18 13.70
N LYS A 61 25.14 12.14 15.03
CA LYS A 61 25.60 10.94 15.76
C LYS A 61 24.58 9.80 15.71
N LEU A 62 23.31 10.08 15.41
CA LEU A 62 22.22 9.12 15.31
C LEU A 62 21.97 8.64 13.88
N TRP A 63 22.55 9.28 12.88
CA TRP A 63 22.33 8.90 11.49
C TRP A 63 22.71 7.44 11.22
N SER A 64 21.81 6.72 10.64
CA SER A 64 21.91 5.27 10.49
C SER A 64 21.01 4.75 9.36
N LYS A 65 20.82 3.45 9.31
CA LYS A 65 19.83 2.86 8.41
C LYS A 65 18.36 3.19 8.78
N TYR A 66 18.11 3.72 9.98
CA TYR A 66 16.77 4.05 10.48
C TYR A 66 16.62 5.52 10.89
N ALA A 67 17.67 6.31 10.80
CA ALA A 67 17.63 7.73 11.13
C ALA A 67 18.36 8.54 10.06
N ILE A 68 17.66 9.53 9.50
CA ILE A 68 18.18 10.41 8.46
C ILE A 68 18.09 11.87 8.89
N SER A 69 18.81 12.78 8.22
CA SER A 69 18.67 14.21 8.47
C SER A 69 17.43 14.80 7.80
N SER A 70 16.93 15.92 8.35
CA SER A 70 15.87 16.71 7.72
C SER A 70 16.27 17.19 6.32
N ALA A 71 17.54 17.57 6.13
CA ALA A 71 18.07 17.97 4.83
C ALA A 71 18.05 16.82 3.80
N GLN A 72 18.32 15.58 4.24
CA GLN A 72 18.21 14.42 3.36
C GLN A 72 16.74 14.14 2.99
N LEU A 73 15.81 14.22 3.92
CA LEU A 73 14.38 14.08 3.65
C LEU A 73 13.89 15.16 2.68
N GLU A 74 14.31 16.40 2.88
CA GLU A 74 13.97 17.50 1.98
C GLU A 74 14.50 17.27 0.56
N SER A 75 15.73 16.81 0.42
CA SER A 75 16.32 16.42 -0.88
C SER A 75 15.51 15.31 -1.55
N ASP A 76 15.05 14.32 -0.79
CA ASP A 76 14.21 13.23 -1.28
C ASP A 76 12.86 13.75 -1.82
N PHE A 77 12.18 14.60 -1.08
CA PHE A 77 10.90 15.16 -1.50
C PHE A 77 11.04 16.07 -2.74
N LYS A 78 12.11 16.87 -2.78
CA LYS A 78 12.45 17.69 -3.96
C LYS A 78 12.64 16.80 -5.19
N TYR A 79 13.46 15.74 -5.08
CA TYR A 79 13.70 14.79 -6.17
C TYR A 79 12.41 14.14 -6.67
N LEU A 80 11.60 13.61 -5.76
CA LEU A 80 10.33 12.96 -6.11
C LEU A 80 9.41 13.92 -6.86
N LYS A 81 9.31 15.18 -6.39
CA LYS A 81 8.51 16.22 -7.04
C LYS A 81 9.03 16.55 -8.44
N GLU A 82 10.34 16.71 -8.60
CA GLU A 82 10.99 16.98 -9.89
C GLU A 82 10.82 15.83 -10.89
N LYS A 83 10.80 14.58 -10.41
CA LYS A 83 10.54 13.38 -11.22
C LYS A 83 9.05 13.14 -11.50
N GLY A 84 8.17 14.00 -11.00
CA GLY A 84 6.73 13.95 -11.23
C GLY A 84 5.97 12.90 -10.39
N TYR A 85 6.59 12.36 -9.35
CA TYR A 85 5.87 11.48 -8.42
C TYR A 85 4.83 12.28 -7.63
N LYS A 86 3.71 11.61 -7.35
CA LYS A 86 2.62 12.15 -6.55
C LYS A 86 2.37 11.24 -5.34
N ALA A 87 2.55 11.78 -4.15
CA ALA A 87 2.25 11.03 -2.94
C ALA A 87 0.74 10.76 -2.84
N ILE A 88 0.39 9.52 -2.50
CA ILE A 88 -1.00 9.11 -2.27
C ILE A 88 -1.15 8.53 -0.86
N THR A 89 -2.38 8.55 -0.34
CA THR A 89 -2.76 7.93 0.92
C THR A 89 -3.10 6.45 0.74
N MET A 90 -3.13 5.68 1.85
CA MET A 90 -3.64 4.32 1.83
C MET A 90 -5.13 4.28 1.49
N ALA A 91 -5.90 5.26 1.96
CA ALA A 91 -7.31 5.38 1.62
C ALA A 91 -7.53 5.51 0.11
N GLN A 92 -6.70 6.29 -0.60
CA GLN A 92 -6.75 6.40 -2.06
C GLN A 92 -6.38 5.09 -2.75
N LEU A 93 -5.31 4.42 -2.28
CA LEU A 93 -4.91 3.12 -2.82
C LEU A 93 -5.99 2.05 -2.63
N ILE A 94 -6.56 1.96 -1.43
CA ILE A 94 -7.63 1.02 -1.11
C ILE A 94 -8.86 1.28 -1.99
N ALA A 95 -9.28 2.54 -2.12
CA ALA A 95 -10.40 2.91 -2.98
C ALA A 95 -10.15 2.54 -4.46
N TYR A 96 -8.93 2.74 -4.97
CA TYR A 96 -8.54 2.33 -6.31
C TYR A 96 -8.65 0.81 -6.49
N CYS A 97 -8.11 0.03 -5.54
CA CYS A 97 -8.19 -1.44 -5.57
C CYS A 97 -9.64 -1.97 -5.39
N GLU A 98 -10.52 -1.19 -4.76
CA GLU A 98 -11.96 -1.49 -4.69
C GLU A 98 -12.73 -1.03 -5.94
N GLY A 99 -12.04 -0.48 -6.95
CA GLY A 99 -12.66 0.04 -8.18
C GLY A 99 -13.38 1.38 -8.03
N LYS A 100 -13.24 2.06 -6.88
CA LYS A 100 -14.01 3.26 -6.49
C LYS A 100 -13.28 4.59 -6.66
N GLY A 101 -12.03 4.60 -7.04
CA GLY A 101 -11.24 5.83 -7.14
C GLY A 101 -10.24 5.79 -8.27
N GLU A 102 -9.54 6.90 -8.45
CA GLU A 102 -8.40 7.02 -9.36
C GLU A 102 -7.14 7.37 -8.58
N ILE A 103 -5.99 6.95 -9.06
CA ILE A 103 -4.67 7.34 -8.55
C ILE A 103 -3.88 8.02 -9.67
N PRO A 104 -2.92 8.89 -9.35
CA PRO A 104 -2.11 9.57 -10.36
C PRO A 104 -1.24 8.59 -11.16
N GLU A 105 -0.71 9.04 -12.29
CA GLU A 105 0.12 8.22 -13.21
C GLU A 105 1.42 7.71 -12.55
N LYS A 106 2.05 8.53 -11.71
CA LYS A 106 3.26 8.17 -10.95
C LYS A 106 3.00 8.22 -9.44
N PRO A 107 2.21 7.28 -8.90
CA PRO A 107 1.89 7.29 -7.48
C PRO A 107 3.10 6.81 -6.66
N ILE A 108 3.22 7.34 -5.45
CA ILE A 108 4.17 6.88 -4.45
C ILE A 108 3.53 6.97 -3.07
N ILE A 109 3.89 6.05 -2.17
CA ILE A 109 3.53 6.17 -0.76
C ILE A 109 4.78 6.47 0.05
N ILE A 110 4.69 7.46 0.92
CA ILE A 110 5.71 7.83 1.88
C ILE A 110 5.25 7.34 3.24
N SER A 111 6.00 6.43 3.86
CA SER A 111 5.64 5.89 5.18
C SER A 111 6.72 6.21 6.21
N PHE A 112 6.27 6.47 7.44
CA PHE A 112 7.12 6.65 8.62
C PHE A 112 6.68 5.66 9.68
N ASP A 113 7.62 4.88 10.19
CA ASP A 113 7.36 3.90 11.24
C ASP A 113 7.72 4.47 12.62
N ASP A 114 7.27 3.79 13.66
CA ASP A 114 7.54 4.00 15.09
C ASP A 114 6.85 5.22 15.73
N GLY A 115 6.51 6.27 14.99
CA GLY A 115 5.87 7.46 15.54
C GLY A 115 6.81 8.34 16.38
N TYR A 116 8.02 8.62 15.89
CA TYR A 116 8.94 9.56 16.54
C TYR A 116 8.39 10.99 16.62
N GLU A 117 8.60 11.68 17.73
CA GLU A 117 8.12 13.05 17.95
C GLU A 117 8.70 14.06 16.95
N SER A 118 9.93 13.81 16.49
CA SER A 118 10.59 14.63 15.45
C SER A 118 9.77 14.75 14.15
N PHE A 119 8.77 13.89 13.94
CA PHE A 119 7.85 14.00 12.82
C PHE A 119 7.12 15.34 12.80
N VAL A 120 6.62 15.83 13.94
CA VAL A 120 5.90 17.11 14.03
C VAL A 120 6.78 18.29 13.61
N THR A 121 8.04 18.29 14.06
CA THR A 121 8.94 19.43 13.86
C THR A 121 9.69 19.39 12.55
N LEU A 122 10.13 18.20 12.11
CA LEU A 122 11.07 18.05 10.98
C LEU A 122 10.40 17.45 9.72
N VAL A 123 9.28 16.72 9.85
CA VAL A 123 8.63 16.08 8.69
C VAL A 123 7.39 16.85 8.25
N GLU A 124 6.47 17.14 9.16
CA GLU A 124 5.19 17.76 8.84
C GLU A 124 5.33 19.06 8.00
N PRO A 125 6.25 19.99 8.30
CA PRO A 125 6.44 21.19 7.47
C PRO A 125 6.92 20.88 6.05
N LEU A 126 7.69 19.80 5.87
CA LEU A 126 8.17 19.38 4.55
C LEU A 126 7.04 18.73 3.73
N LEU A 127 6.11 18.01 4.37
CA LEU A 127 4.91 17.49 3.68
C LEU A 127 4.10 18.62 3.05
N GLU A 128 3.90 19.71 3.78
CA GLU A 128 3.20 20.89 3.28
C GLU A 128 3.99 21.57 2.15
N LYS A 129 5.27 21.84 2.36
CA LYS A 129 6.15 22.53 1.40
C LYS A 129 6.22 21.82 0.05
N TYR A 130 6.26 20.48 0.05
CA TYR A 130 6.44 19.69 -1.17
C TYR A 130 5.15 19.05 -1.70
N ASP A 131 4.00 19.32 -1.06
CA ASP A 131 2.71 18.72 -1.39
C ASP A 131 2.73 17.19 -1.34
N MET A 132 3.29 16.65 -0.24
CA MET A 132 3.39 15.23 0.03
C MET A 132 2.37 14.79 1.07
N TYR A 133 2.01 13.50 1.03
CA TYR A 133 1.21 12.81 2.05
C TYR A 133 2.08 11.76 2.72
N ALA A 134 1.83 11.49 4.00
CA ALA A 134 2.55 10.48 4.75
C ALA A 134 1.60 9.50 5.45
N VAL A 135 1.97 8.23 5.43
CA VAL A 135 1.43 7.18 6.28
C VAL A 135 2.32 7.11 7.52
N LEU A 136 1.77 7.34 8.71
CA LEU A 136 2.49 7.34 9.98
C LEU A 136 2.01 6.17 10.85
N ALA A 137 2.86 5.17 11.04
CA ALA A 137 2.56 3.98 11.82
C ALA A 137 3.04 4.14 13.27
N ILE A 138 2.13 3.99 14.24
CA ILE A 138 2.33 4.37 15.63
C ILE A 138 2.40 3.15 16.54
N ILE A 139 3.40 3.12 17.43
CA ILE A 139 3.54 2.16 18.53
C ILE A 139 2.78 2.67 19.75
N GLY A 140 1.76 1.92 20.19
CA GLY A 140 0.87 2.38 21.26
C GLY A 140 1.53 2.49 22.62
N SER A 141 2.36 1.52 23.01
CA SER A 141 3.07 1.55 24.29
C SER A 141 4.07 2.72 24.39
N ALA A 142 4.66 3.12 23.26
CA ALA A 142 5.50 4.31 23.20
C ALA A 142 4.66 5.59 23.37
N ALA A 143 3.52 5.68 22.68
CA ALA A 143 2.61 6.83 22.82
C ALA A 143 2.07 6.97 24.25
N ASP A 144 1.71 5.86 24.93
CA ASP A 144 1.34 5.85 26.36
C ASP A 144 2.48 6.38 27.24
N LEU A 145 3.71 5.88 27.00
CA LEU A 145 4.88 6.28 27.77
C LEU A 145 5.14 7.78 27.64
N PHE A 146 5.24 8.30 26.42
CA PHE A 146 5.58 9.71 26.20
C PHE A 146 4.43 10.67 26.50
N THR A 147 3.19 10.20 26.53
CA THR A 147 2.07 10.94 27.11
C THR A 147 2.21 11.08 28.64
N LYS A 148 2.71 10.04 29.31
CA LYS A 148 2.84 10.04 30.79
C LYS A 148 4.06 10.80 31.29
N VAL A 149 5.21 10.68 30.60
CA VAL A 149 6.47 11.27 31.06
C VAL A 149 6.66 12.72 30.57
N GLU A 150 5.92 13.16 29.57
CA GLU A 150 5.99 14.49 28.96
C GLU A 150 7.44 14.90 28.60
N ASP A 151 8.21 13.94 28.09
CA ASP A 151 9.59 14.14 27.65
C ASP A 151 9.61 14.44 26.15
N HIS A 152 9.94 15.68 25.79
CA HIS A 152 9.90 16.21 24.42
C HIS A 152 11.29 16.38 23.85
N HIS A 153 11.95 15.29 23.51
CA HIS A 153 13.30 15.30 22.96
C HIS A 153 13.33 14.73 21.53
N LEU A 154 13.70 15.54 20.54
CA LEU A 154 13.64 15.18 19.11
C LEU A 154 14.48 13.95 18.73
N ASP A 155 15.49 13.59 19.53
CA ASP A 155 16.40 12.50 19.21
C ASP A 155 15.89 11.10 19.64
N TYR A 156 14.90 11.02 20.55
CA TYR A 156 14.43 9.72 21.04
C TYR A 156 12.96 9.65 21.47
N SER A 157 12.28 10.80 21.67
CA SER A 157 10.90 10.78 22.11
C SER A 157 9.97 10.33 20.98
N HIS A 158 8.91 9.62 21.37
CA HIS A 158 7.82 9.29 20.49
C HIS A 158 6.65 10.26 20.69
N LEU A 159 5.74 10.30 19.75
CA LEU A 159 4.53 11.10 19.80
C LEU A 159 3.67 10.72 21.00
N SER A 160 3.26 11.71 21.77
CA SER A 160 2.22 11.59 22.76
C SER A 160 0.82 11.54 22.13
N TRP A 161 -0.19 11.02 22.85
CA TRP A 161 -1.56 10.98 22.35
C TRP A 161 -2.12 12.36 21.98
N PRO A 162 -1.86 13.47 22.74
CA PRO A 162 -2.25 14.81 22.31
C PRO A 162 -1.64 15.23 20.97
N GLN A 163 -0.37 14.90 20.71
CA GLN A 163 0.27 15.18 19.42
C GLN A 163 -0.31 14.32 18.29
N ILE A 164 -0.61 13.06 18.55
CA ILE A 164 -1.28 12.15 17.61
C ILE A 164 -2.68 12.66 17.25
N GLU A 165 -3.45 13.14 18.25
CA GLU A 165 -4.74 13.77 18.01
C GLU A 165 -4.61 15.04 17.14
N ALA A 166 -3.61 15.89 17.40
CA ALA A 166 -3.35 17.05 16.57
C ALA A 166 -3.01 16.69 15.13
N LEU A 167 -2.09 15.72 14.93
CA LEU A 167 -1.70 15.22 13.61
C LEU A 167 -2.86 14.58 12.84
N SER A 168 -3.83 13.96 13.54
CA SER A 168 -5.00 13.36 12.89
C SER A 168 -5.90 14.38 12.16
N LYS A 169 -5.77 15.67 12.50
CA LYS A 169 -6.48 16.79 11.88
C LYS A 169 -5.77 17.30 10.62
N ASN A 170 -4.49 16.94 10.42
CA ASN A 170 -3.75 17.27 9.22
C ASN A 170 -4.13 16.29 8.09
N PRO A 171 -4.73 16.77 6.98
CA PRO A 171 -5.16 15.90 5.88
C PRO A 171 -3.98 15.23 5.14
N ARG A 172 -2.75 15.66 5.40
CA ARG A 172 -1.53 15.08 4.79
C ARG A 172 -0.97 13.91 5.58
N VAL A 173 -1.51 13.62 6.78
CA VAL A 173 -1.02 12.57 7.66
C VAL A 173 -2.10 11.51 7.86
N GLU A 174 -1.79 10.27 7.52
CA GLU A 174 -2.67 9.13 7.69
C GLU A 174 -2.09 8.19 8.75
N LEU A 175 -2.77 8.09 9.89
CA LEU A 175 -2.31 7.31 11.04
C LEU A 175 -2.64 5.83 10.86
N GLN A 176 -1.65 4.94 11.08
CA GLN A 176 -1.80 3.51 10.92
C GLN A 176 -1.26 2.72 12.12
N ASN A 177 -1.62 1.45 12.21
CA ASN A 177 -1.31 0.59 13.35
C ASN A 177 0.07 -0.07 13.23
N HIS A 178 0.95 0.16 14.25
CA HIS A 178 2.26 -0.49 14.37
C HIS A 178 2.38 -1.35 15.63
N THR A 179 1.27 -1.96 16.05
CA THR A 179 1.09 -2.71 17.29
C THR A 179 1.04 -1.83 18.55
N TYR A 180 0.51 -2.39 19.64
CA TYR A 180 0.57 -1.73 20.94
C TYR A 180 1.94 -1.96 21.61
N ASP A 181 2.36 -3.23 21.83
CA ASP A 181 3.58 -3.61 22.57
C ASP A 181 4.36 -4.77 21.90
N LEU A 182 4.03 -5.13 20.66
CA LEU A 182 4.75 -6.18 19.93
C LEU A 182 5.97 -5.65 19.15
N HIS A 183 6.32 -4.36 19.28
CA HIS A 183 7.55 -3.81 18.72
C HIS A 183 8.75 -4.18 19.58
N THR A 184 8.95 -5.48 19.79
CA THR A 184 10.01 -6.05 20.62
C THR A 184 10.58 -7.32 19.99
N SER A 185 11.83 -7.66 20.34
CA SER A 185 12.45 -8.97 20.07
C SER A 185 12.64 -9.80 21.32
N ASP A 186 12.08 -9.36 22.45
CA ASP A 186 12.26 -9.96 23.76
C ASP A 186 11.35 -11.18 23.99
N LYS A 187 11.67 -11.96 25.03
CA LYS A 187 10.86 -13.09 25.49
C LYS A 187 10.54 -14.12 24.38
N GLY A 188 11.47 -14.27 23.42
CA GLY A 188 11.37 -15.27 22.35
C GLY A 188 10.33 -14.96 21.26
N ARG A 189 9.79 -13.73 21.20
CA ARG A 189 8.96 -13.26 20.09
C ARG A 189 9.65 -12.06 19.42
N LYS A 190 9.74 -12.09 18.12
CA LYS A 190 10.16 -10.94 17.32
C LYS A 190 8.94 -10.38 16.56
N GLY A 191 8.54 -9.18 16.91
CA GLY A 191 7.37 -8.57 16.29
C GLY A 191 6.12 -9.44 16.38
N CYS A 192 5.44 -9.62 15.26
CA CYS A 192 4.23 -10.43 15.17
C CYS A 192 4.49 -11.91 14.81
N MET A 193 5.72 -12.42 14.89
CA MET A 193 6.01 -13.82 14.59
C MET A 193 5.43 -14.76 15.66
N ARG A 194 4.93 -15.92 15.23
CA ARG A 194 4.57 -17.02 16.13
C ARG A 194 5.81 -17.63 16.72
N LYS A 195 5.81 -17.87 18.04
CA LYS A 195 6.91 -18.55 18.73
C LYS A 195 6.97 -20.02 18.37
N SER A 196 8.17 -20.61 18.42
CA SER A 196 8.33 -22.06 18.29
C SER A 196 7.55 -22.77 19.39
N GLY A 197 6.75 -23.78 19.02
CA GLY A 197 5.93 -24.57 19.96
C GLY A 197 4.68 -23.85 20.50
N GLU A 198 4.42 -22.61 20.10
CA GLU A 198 3.20 -21.90 20.50
C GLU A 198 1.97 -22.45 19.79
N SER A 199 0.88 -22.72 20.53
CA SER A 199 -0.37 -23.13 19.90
C SER A 199 -0.96 -21.99 19.05
N LEU A 200 -1.65 -22.33 17.96
CA LEU A 200 -2.28 -21.34 17.11
C LEU A 200 -3.30 -20.47 17.87
N GLN A 201 -4.09 -21.11 18.73
CA GLN A 201 -5.09 -20.42 19.55
C GLN A 201 -4.47 -19.37 20.49
N HIS A 202 -3.36 -19.71 21.16
CA HIS A 202 -2.67 -18.77 22.05
C HIS A 202 -2.05 -17.63 21.23
N TYR A 203 -1.37 -17.97 20.12
CA TYR A 203 -0.80 -16.99 19.22
C TYR A 203 -1.84 -15.98 18.69
N GLU A 204 -2.97 -16.49 18.20
CA GLU A 204 -4.08 -15.66 17.69
C GLU A 204 -4.61 -14.72 18.79
N ALA A 205 -4.79 -15.21 20.00
CA ALA A 205 -5.22 -14.39 21.14
C ALA A 205 -4.23 -13.26 21.45
N VAL A 206 -2.92 -13.56 21.47
CA VAL A 206 -1.88 -12.56 21.72
C VAL A 206 -1.88 -11.48 20.64
N ILE A 207 -1.90 -11.87 19.37
CA ILE A 207 -1.87 -10.93 18.24
C ILE A 207 -3.13 -10.05 18.21
N LYS A 208 -4.31 -10.66 18.34
CA LYS A 208 -5.58 -9.92 18.35
C LYS A 208 -5.66 -8.93 19.51
N THR A 209 -5.32 -9.35 20.73
CA THR A 209 -5.38 -8.48 21.92
C THR A 209 -4.50 -7.25 21.77
N ASP A 210 -3.28 -7.42 21.29
CA ASP A 210 -2.33 -6.31 21.13
C ASP A 210 -2.78 -5.34 20.03
N ILE A 211 -3.07 -5.86 18.84
CA ILE A 211 -3.47 -5.04 17.69
C ILE A 211 -4.80 -4.34 17.95
N GLU A 212 -5.79 -5.03 18.58
CA GLU A 212 -7.08 -4.45 18.92
C GLU A 212 -6.95 -3.32 19.94
N LYS A 213 -6.06 -3.49 20.94
CA LYS A 213 -5.76 -2.43 21.90
C LYS A 213 -5.27 -1.18 21.17
N GLN A 214 -4.32 -1.32 20.26
CA GLN A 214 -3.81 -0.20 19.45
C GLN A 214 -4.89 0.43 18.58
N GLN A 215 -5.73 -0.39 17.92
CA GLN A 215 -6.86 0.09 17.11
C GLN A 215 -7.82 0.97 17.92
N ASN A 216 -8.14 0.52 19.13
CA ASN A 216 -9.07 1.22 20.00
C ASN A 216 -8.48 2.54 20.51
N LEU A 217 -7.21 2.54 20.93
CA LEU A 217 -6.53 3.77 21.36
C LEU A 217 -6.45 4.81 20.24
N ILE A 218 -6.05 4.41 19.02
CA ILE A 218 -6.04 5.35 17.89
C ILE A 218 -7.46 5.87 17.63
N TYR A 219 -8.48 5.00 17.66
CA TYR A 219 -9.87 5.43 17.47
C TYR A 219 -10.35 6.38 18.56
N GLU A 220 -10.06 6.09 19.82
CA GLU A 220 -10.45 6.94 20.97
C GLU A 220 -9.87 8.35 20.87
N HIS A 221 -8.62 8.49 20.45
CA HIS A 221 -7.95 9.78 20.34
C HIS A 221 -8.23 10.52 19.02
N THR A 222 -8.57 9.81 17.94
CA THR A 222 -8.62 10.44 16.61
C THR A 222 -9.98 10.33 15.92
N GLY A 223 -10.87 9.46 16.41
CA GLY A 223 -12.14 9.13 15.76
C GLY A 223 -11.98 8.30 14.48
N ARG A 224 -10.76 7.85 14.13
CA ARG A 224 -10.48 7.07 12.91
C ARG A 224 -9.86 5.73 13.27
N LYS A 225 -10.33 4.66 12.62
CA LYS A 225 -9.71 3.34 12.73
C LYS A 225 -8.67 3.16 11.62
N PRO A 226 -7.44 2.77 11.96
CA PRO A 226 -6.47 2.31 10.97
C PRO A 226 -7.01 1.16 10.11
N ASP A 227 -6.73 1.18 8.83
CA ASP A 227 -7.08 0.12 7.88
C ASP A 227 -5.86 -0.61 7.32
N THR A 228 -4.67 -0.14 7.66
CA THR A 228 -3.39 -0.72 7.26
C THR A 228 -2.60 -1.18 8.48
N MET A 229 -2.16 -2.45 8.44
CA MET A 229 -1.27 -3.01 9.45
C MET A 229 0.18 -2.88 9.00
N VAL A 230 1.03 -2.32 9.85
CA VAL A 230 2.48 -2.22 9.62
C VAL A 230 3.18 -3.15 10.61
N PHE A 231 3.79 -4.24 10.11
CA PHE A 231 4.39 -5.22 11.00
C PHE A 231 5.77 -4.77 11.51
N PRO A 232 5.99 -4.70 12.85
CA PRO A 232 7.29 -4.40 13.43
C PRO A 232 8.40 -5.31 12.87
N PHE A 233 9.53 -4.70 12.47
CA PHE A 233 10.69 -5.39 11.86
C PHE A 233 10.35 -6.13 10.55
N GLY A 234 9.15 -5.98 10.00
CA GLY A 234 8.64 -6.86 8.96
C GLY A 234 8.52 -8.33 9.41
N ALA A 235 8.41 -8.57 10.72
CA ALA A 235 8.42 -9.90 11.33
C ALA A 235 6.98 -10.36 11.62
N PHE A 236 6.50 -11.32 10.84
CA PHE A 236 5.16 -11.90 10.94
C PHE A 236 5.18 -13.35 10.42
N SER A 237 4.18 -14.13 10.77
CA SER A 237 3.93 -15.49 10.27
C SER A 237 2.79 -15.48 9.24
N ASP A 238 2.64 -16.52 8.46
CA ASP A 238 1.59 -16.59 7.44
C ASP A 238 0.20 -16.43 8.07
N GLU A 239 -0.03 -17.04 9.24
CA GLU A 239 -1.27 -16.92 9.99
C GLU A 239 -1.57 -15.48 10.43
N THR A 240 -0.53 -14.64 10.63
CA THR A 240 -0.72 -13.23 11.05
C THR A 240 -1.53 -12.44 10.03
N VAL A 241 -1.30 -12.69 8.75
CA VAL A 241 -2.03 -12.00 7.68
C VAL A 241 -3.53 -12.35 7.73
N GLU A 242 -3.86 -13.62 7.94
CA GLU A 242 -5.26 -14.03 8.06
C GLU A 242 -5.92 -13.48 9.33
N ILE A 243 -5.17 -13.38 10.43
CA ILE A 243 -5.65 -12.75 11.67
C ILE A 243 -6.00 -11.28 11.42
N VAL A 244 -5.09 -10.48 10.84
CA VAL A 244 -5.35 -9.04 10.62
C VAL A 244 -6.45 -8.81 9.58
N LYS A 245 -6.59 -9.67 8.57
CA LYS A 245 -7.76 -9.66 7.67
C LYS A 245 -9.06 -9.86 8.44
N SER A 246 -9.11 -10.85 9.35
CA SER A 246 -10.29 -11.12 10.18
C SER A 246 -10.65 -9.96 11.11
N MET A 247 -9.68 -9.09 11.43
CA MET A 247 -9.88 -7.87 12.23
C MET A 247 -10.32 -6.66 11.39
N GLY A 248 -10.45 -6.82 10.07
CA GLY A 248 -10.95 -5.79 9.16
C GLY A 248 -9.87 -4.88 8.56
N PHE A 249 -8.59 -5.16 8.76
CA PHE A 249 -7.52 -4.46 8.01
C PHE A 249 -7.64 -4.76 6.53
N LYS A 250 -7.38 -3.77 5.70
CA LYS A 250 -7.46 -3.85 4.24
C LYS A 250 -6.09 -3.98 3.57
N ALA A 251 -5.04 -3.58 4.26
CA ALA A 251 -3.67 -3.62 3.74
C ALA A 251 -2.65 -4.01 4.82
N VAL A 252 -1.50 -4.51 4.35
CA VAL A 252 -0.35 -4.87 5.18
C VAL A 252 0.93 -4.36 4.55
N PHE A 253 1.71 -3.60 5.31
CA PHE A 253 3.07 -3.22 4.97
C PHE A 253 4.08 -4.23 5.52
N THR A 254 5.02 -4.61 4.66
CA THR A 254 6.16 -5.46 5.00
C THR A 254 7.47 -4.69 4.85
N CYS A 255 8.60 -5.28 5.30
CA CYS A 255 9.95 -4.76 5.04
C CYS A 255 10.63 -5.47 3.85
N ARG A 256 9.88 -6.12 2.97
CA ARG A 256 10.43 -6.69 1.74
C ARG A 256 10.65 -5.58 0.73
N GLU A 257 11.91 -5.34 0.35
CA GLU A 257 12.24 -4.30 -0.62
C GLU A 257 11.85 -4.73 -2.03
N ARG A 258 10.76 -4.16 -2.51
CA ARG A 258 10.28 -4.37 -3.89
C ARG A 258 9.31 -3.26 -4.30
N VAL A 259 9.21 -3.03 -5.59
CA VAL A 259 8.13 -2.26 -6.19
C VAL A 259 6.85 -3.11 -6.17
N ASN A 260 5.73 -2.48 -5.84
CA ASN A 260 4.42 -3.11 -5.93
C ASN A 260 3.79 -2.78 -7.28
N TYR A 261 3.08 -3.75 -7.86
CA TYR A 261 2.34 -3.58 -9.10
C TYR A 261 0.87 -3.78 -8.79
N ILE A 262 0.08 -2.74 -9.02
CA ILE A 262 -1.31 -2.65 -8.56
C ILE A 262 -2.25 -2.62 -9.75
N LYS A 263 -3.26 -3.48 -9.72
CA LYS A 263 -4.35 -3.50 -10.69
C LYS A 263 -5.65 -3.05 -10.02
N ARG A 264 -6.36 -2.18 -10.68
CA ARG A 264 -7.65 -1.69 -10.20
C ARG A 264 -8.64 -2.85 -10.08
N GLY A 265 -9.29 -2.97 -8.91
CA GLY A 265 -10.30 -3.99 -8.63
C GLY A 265 -9.78 -5.42 -8.41
N GLU A 266 -8.46 -5.68 -8.57
CA GLU A 266 -7.91 -7.04 -8.55
C GLU A 266 -6.82 -7.27 -7.50
N SER A 267 -6.08 -6.22 -7.11
CA SER A 267 -4.89 -6.39 -6.30
C SER A 267 -5.18 -6.64 -4.83
N SER A 268 -4.50 -7.65 -4.29
CA SER A 268 -4.41 -7.85 -2.85
C SER A 268 -3.35 -6.92 -2.24
N LEU A 269 -3.73 -6.20 -1.19
CA LEU A 269 -2.84 -5.28 -0.49
C LEU A 269 -2.17 -5.87 0.77
N TYR A 270 -2.23 -7.18 0.96
CA TYR A 270 -1.76 -7.85 2.19
C TYR A 270 -0.29 -8.25 2.19
N SER A 271 0.53 -7.69 1.30
CA SER A 271 1.98 -7.94 1.28
C SER A 271 2.76 -6.82 0.60
N LEU A 272 2.38 -5.58 0.83
CA LEU A 272 3.03 -4.43 0.19
C LEU A 272 4.49 -4.32 0.64
N GLY A 273 5.40 -4.31 -0.33
CA GLY A 273 6.83 -4.15 -0.11
C GLY A 273 7.20 -2.67 0.01
N ARG A 274 8.25 -2.37 0.79
CA ARG A 274 8.74 -1.01 1.02
C ARG A 274 10.26 -0.94 0.97
N PHE A 275 10.80 0.15 0.44
CA PHE A 275 12.24 0.41 0.42
C PHE A 275 12.65 1.23 1.64
N ASN A 276 13.58 0.71 2.44
CA ASN A 276 14.07 1.42 3.62
C ASN A 276 15.04 2.55 3.22
N ARG A 277 14.74 3.77 3.62
CA ARG A 277 15.55 4.95 3.35
C ARG A 277 16.62 5.16 4.42
N ALA A 278 17.78 4.54 4.21
CA ALA A 278 18.94 4.71 5.08
C ALA A 278 19.65 6.04 4.82
N HIS A 279 20.38 6.54 5.84
CA HIS A 279 21.29 7.67 5.68
C HIS A 279 22.45 7.34 4.74
N GLY A 280 23.03 8.37 4.10
CA GLY A 280 24.32 8.31 3.39
C GLY A 280 24.23 8.20 1.88
N LYS A 281 23.08 7.81 1.29
CA LYS A 281 22.88 7.88 -0.17
C LYS A 281 22.22 9.19 -0.56
N SER A 282 22.65 9.78 -1.68
CA SER A 282 21.89 10.87 -2.28
C SER A 282 20.48 10.42 -2.71
N ALA A 283 19.56 11.36 -2.91
CA ALA A 283 18.22 11.05 -3.43
C ALA A 283 18.32 10.32 -4.78
N GLU A 284 19.15 10.82 -5.71
CA GLU A 284 19.34 10.22 -7.02
C GLU A 284 19.86 8.78 -6.95
N GLU A 285 20.81 8.49 -6.05
CA GLU A 285 21.32 7.12 -5.89
C GLU A 285 20.27 6.17 -5.28
N PHE A 286 19.53 6.66 -4.29
CA PHE A 286 18.54 5.83 -3.62
C PHE A 286 17.35 5.52 -4.53
N PHE A 287 16.79 6.52 -5.18
CA PHE A 287 15.58 6.34 -5.98
C PHE A 287 15.77 5.58 -7.30
N LYS A 288 17.01 5.21 -7.68
CA LYS A 288 17.24 4.23 -8.76
C LYS A 288 16.54 2.90 -8.54
N CYS A 289 16.27 2.53 -7.28
CA CYS A 289 15.54 1.28 -6.95
C CYS A 289 14.07 1.29 -7.35
N ILE A 290 13.52 2.47 -7.66
CA ILE A 290 12.11 2.62 -8.05
C ILE A 290 11.94 3.12 -9.49
N GLU A 291 13.00 3.42 -10.21
CA GLU A 291 12.97 3.76 -11.64
C GLU A 291 12.90 2.47 -12.50
#